data_af83501e58616a8b6fa3eeaf4f2a6e21
#
_entry.id   af83501e58616a8b6fa3eeaf4f2a6e21
#
_cell.length_a   1.000
_cell.length_b   1.000
_cell.length_c   1.000
_cell.angle_alpha   90.00
_cell.angle_beta   90.00
_cell.angle_gamma   90.00
#
_symmetry.space_group_name_H-M   'P 1'
#
loop_
_entity.id
_entity.type
_entity.pdbx_description
1 polymer ?
#
loop_
_entity_poly.entity_id
_entity_poly.type
_entity_poly.pdbx_seq_one_letter_code
_entity_poly.pdbx_strand_id
1 'polypeptide(L)'
;MNTMNPTPWRGLAAIGAVFSIVAPTVATAQSALDYKDPANWAATARAESAAAVVAPGASPRRELRQADVFYVHPTTDFSREHATGEVFDPKLQAWTDGSVVARQAGAFNRCCRIYAPRYRQAAAGPGDPAARQVAIDFAYKDVLAAFDHYLAHDNGGRPFILVGHSQGAYHVRKLLEDRIDGTPLQKRLVAAYVIGMGLTEGDFGRTFKSVKICDTPSQTGCVVQWNSMLPIGDRSDFAAFSQRSYIQRWGDNAGKALLCINPLTFDRSRPAASSSVAKGAVPGAPDAGPMQAIVPHAVSARCEDGVLTVEPSAALGLKPLTASSPHMNGSMHMHDVGLFYEDVRENADLRAQAFLRRKSPPGH
;
A
#
# COMPACT_ATOMS: atom_id res chain seq x y z
N MET A 1 -87.30 23.11 -43.44
CA MET A 1 -87.48 23.29 -42.00
C MET A 1 -86.29 22.70 -41.30
N ASN A 2 -85.31 23.59 -41.03
CA ASN A 2 -84.08 23.15 -40.41
C ASN A 2 -84.06 23.65 -38.98
N THR A 3 -83.90 22.74 -38.07
CA THR A 3 -83.72 23.02 -36.65
C THR A 3 -82.20 22.92 -36.33
N MET A 4 -81.64 24.05 -35.99
CA MET A 4 -80.23 24.15 -35.47
C MET A 4 -80.20 23.71 -34.01
N ASN A 5 -79.20 22.86 -33.72
CA ASN A 5 -78.90 22.44 -32.37
C ASN A 5 -77.58 23.17 -31.93
N PRO A 6 -77.50 23.74 -30.71
CA PRO A 6 -76.31 24.43 -30.26
C PRO A 6 -75.31 23.46 -29.56
N THR A 7 -74.03 23.57 -29.90
CA THR A 7 -72.94 22.85 -29.32
C THR A 7 -72.55 23.43 -27.96
N PRO A 8 -72.18 22.61 -26.96
CA PRO A 8 -71.70 23.12 -25.66
C PRO A 8 -70.22 23.39 -25.68
N TRP A 9 -69.80 24.49 -25.03
CA TRP A 9 -68.49 24.90 -24.80
C TRP A 9 -67.68 23.89 -23.92
N ARG A 10 -66.51 23.45 -24.40
CA ARG A 10 -65.54 22.69 -23.61
C ARG A 10 -64.64 23.65 -22.86
N GLY A 11 -64.65 23.56 -21.52
CA GLY A 11 -63.75 24.30 -20.65
C GLY A 11 -62.29 23.79 -20.79
N LEU A 12 -61.35 24.71 -20.98
CA LEU A 12 -59.91 24.46 -20.90
C LEU A 12 -59.51 24.30 -19.43
N ALA A 13 -59.12 23.07 -19.06
CA ALA A 13 -58.46 22.81 -17.80
C ALA A 13 -56.99 23.21 -17.92
N ALA A 14 -56.56 24.24 -17.17
CA ALA A 14 -55.18 24.62 -17.03
C ALA A 14 -54.43 23.56 -16.19
N ILE A 15 -53.54 22.82 -16.82
CA ILE A 15 -52.59 21.91 -16.13
C ILE A 15 -51.46 22.76 -15.59
N GLY A 16 -51.49 23.05 -14.27
CA GLY A 16 -50.37 23.65 -13.56
C GLY A 16 -49.21 22.67 -13.47
N ALA A 17 -48.14 22.91 -14.21
CA ALA A 17 -46.90 22.16 -14.05
C ALA A 17 -46.23 22.62 -12.75
N VAL A 18 -46.20 21.77 -11.74
CA VAL A 18 -45.38 21.98 -10.53
C VAL A 18 -43.95 21.65 -10.88
N PHE A 19 -43.14 22.67 -11.10
CA PHE A 19 -41.68 22.52 -11.17
C PHE A 19 -41.14 22.28 -9.75
N SER A 20 -40.83 21.02 -9.43
CA SER A 20 -40.03 20.69 -8.25
C SER A 20 -38.60 21.16 -8.49
N ILE A 21 -38.21 22.26 -7.85
CA ILE A 21 -36.82 22.69 -7.79
C ILE A 21 -36.07 21.71 -6.90
N VAL A 22 -35.37 20.75 -7.51
CA VAL A 22 -34.38 19.92 -6.80
C VAL A 22 -33.20 20.87 -6.51
N ALA A 23 -33.13 21.36 -5.29
CA ALA A 23 -31.96 22.09 -4.84
C ALA A 23 -30.73 21.14 -4.93
N PRO A 24 -29.58 21.58 -5.51
CA PRO A 24 -28.38 20.78 -5.49
C PRO A 24 -28.00 20.56 -4.02
N THR A 25 -27.96 19.30 -3.59
CA THR A 25 -27.33 18.94 -2.32
C THR A 25 -25.87 19.38 -2.40
N VAL A 26 -25.53 20.45 -1.70
CA VAL A 26 -24.14 20.85 -1.48
C VAL A 26 -23.50 19.68 -0.73
N ALA A 27 -22.70 18.87 -1.42
CA ALA A 27 -21.86 17.89 -0.76
C ALA A 27 -21.00 18.66 0.25
N THR A 28 -21.29 18.48 1.53
CA THR A 28 -20.48 19.03 2.60
C THR A 28 -19.06 18.49 2.39
N ALA A 29 -18.12 19.39 2.12
CA ALA A 29 -16.71 19.04 2.03
C ALA A 29 -16.34 18.33 3.34
N GLN A 30 -16.06 17.04 3.27
CA GLN A 30 -15.64 16.27 4.44
C GLN A 30 -14.39 16.95 5.02
N SER A 31 -14.47 17.39 6.29
CA SER A 31 -13.36 18.04 6.98
C SER A 31 -12.11 17.14 6.95
N ALA A 32 -10.93 17.76 6.87
CA ALA A 32 -9.67 17.02 6.96
C ALA A 32 -9.59 16.25 8.29
N LEU A 33 -8.98 15.07 8.28
CA LEU A 33 -8.74 14.27 9.49
C LEU A 33 -7.72 15.02 10.40
N ASP A 34 -8.03 15.15 11.68
CA ASP A 34 -7.10 15.71 12.66
C ASP A 34 -6.22 14.61 13.27
N TYR A 35 -4.98 14.51 12.85
CA TYR A 35 -4.04 13.50 13.34
C TYR A 35 -3.49 13.75 14.75
N LYS A 36 -3.96 14.79 15.45
CA LYS A 36 -3.81 14.92 16.92
C LYS A 36 -4.72 13.93 17.64
N ASP A 37 -5.84 13.57 17.02
CA ASP A 37 -6.76 12.57 17.56
C ASP A 37 -6.17 11.15 17.37
N PRO A 38 -5.93 10.40 18.47
CA PRO A 38 -5.45 9.02 18.39
C PRO A 38 -6.36 8.08 17.60
N ALA A 39 -7.67 8.38 17.50
CA ALA A 39 -8.62 7.58 16.73
C ALA A 39 -8.30 7.56 15.22
N ASN A 40 -7.56 8.53 14.71
CA ASN A 40 -7.11 8.60 13.32
C ASN A 40 -5.82 7.82 13.06
N TRP A 41 -5.41 6.96 14.01
CA TRP A 41 -4.26 6.06 13.87
C TRP A 41 -4.67 4.61 14.13
N ALA A 42 -4.25 3.71 13.24
CA ALA A 42 -4.34 2.26 13.46
C ALA A 42 -3.17 1.76 14.34
N ALA A 43 -2.04 2.46 14.31
CA ALA A 43 -0.91 2.20 15.19
C ALA A 43 -0.10 3.47 15.47
N THR A 44 0.34 3.62 16.72
CA THR A 44 1.32 4.61 17.16
C THR A 44 2.27 3.98 18.18
N ALA A 45 3.38 4.66 18.48
CA ALA A 45 4.29 4.21 19.56
C ALA A 45 3.73 4.44 20.97
N ARG A 46 2.61 5.14 21.10
CA ARG A 46 2.03 5.55 22.39
C ARG A 46 1.08 4.49 22.98
N ALA A 47 0.58 3.59 22.16
CA ALA A 47 -0.38 2.55 22.56
C ALA A 47 -0.09 1.22 21.88
N GLU A 48 -0.44 0.13 22.53
CA GLU A 48 -0.45 -1.20 21.90
C GLU A 48 -1.51 -1.24 20.78
N SER A 49 -1.16 -1.91 19.70
CA SER A 49 -2.01 -2.01 18.52
C SER A 49 -1.77 -3.36 17.83
N ALA A 50 -2.57 -3.66 16.82
CA ALA A 50 -2.39 -4.84 16.00
C ALA A 50 -0.97 -4.93 15.35
N ALA A 51 -0.33 -3.78 15.10
CA ALA A 51 1.06 -3.74 14.62
C ALA A 51 2.10 -4.26 15.63
N ALA A 52 1.74 -4.41 16.91
CA ALA A 52 2.62 -4.98 17.93
C ALA A 52 2.69 -6.51 17.88
N VAL A 53 1.76 -7.15 17.19
CA VAL A 53 1.68 -8.61 17.07
C VAL A 53 2.90 -9.14 16.35
N VAL A 54 3.45 -10.24 16.84
CA VAL A 54 4.54 -11.01 16.23
C VAL A 54 3.97 -12.38 15.89
N ALA A 55 4.14 -12.83 14.67
CA ALA A 55 3.70 -14.18 14.29
C ALA A 55 4.44 -15.23 15.13
N PRO A 56 3.77 -16.28 15.63
CA PRO A 56 4.43 -17.35 16.38
C PRO A 56 5.61 -17.93 15.59
N GLY A 57 6.74 -18.11 16.25
CA GLY A 57 7.99 -18.61 15.63
C GLY A 57 8.82 -17.53 14.92
N ALA A 58 8.32 -16.33 14.74
CA ALA A 58 9.10 -15.23 14.17
C ALA A 58 10.06 -14.62 15.19
N SER A 59 11.10 -13.96 14.71
CA SER A 59 12.10 -13.27 15.53
C SER A 59 11.44 -12.23 16.47
N PRO A 60 11.82 -12.16 17.75
CA PRO A 60 11.22 -11.23 18.69
C PRO A 60 11.49 -9.77 18.36
N ARG A 61 10.68 -8.87 18.89
CA ARG A 61 10.93 -7.42 18.85
C ARG A 61 12.20 -7.11 19.64
N ARG A 62 13.01 -6.17 19.16
CA ARG A 62 14.12 -5.64 19.95
C ARG A 62 13.60 -4.78 21.09
N GLU A 63 14.26 -4.82 22.24
CA GLU A 63 13.95 -3.95 23.37
C GLU A 63 14.13 -2.47 22.96
N LEU A 64 15.27 -2.13 22.39
CA LEU A 64 15.56 -0.78 21.92
C LEU A 64 15.33 -0.64 20.42
N ARG A 65 14.25 0.01 20.06
CA ARG A 65 13.86 0.31 18.67
C ARG A 65 14.17 1.77 18.36
N GLN A 66 15.31 2.00 17.70
CA GLN A 66 15.85 3.34 17.47
C GLN A 66 15.41 3.96 16.14
N ALA A 67 14.70 3.22 15.31
CA ALA A 67 14.08 3.70 14.07
C ALA A 67 12.55 3.63 14.17
N ASP A 68 11.89 4.31 13.25
CA ASP A 68 10.44 4.28 13.11
C ASP A 68 10.05 3.68 11.75
N VAL A 69 8.81 3.21 11.66
CA VAL A 69 8.15 2.88 10.40
C VAL A 69 6.91 3.74 10.27
N PHE A 70 6.77 4.42 9.14
CA PHE A 70 5.51 5.00 8.72
C PHE A 70 4.91 4.07 7.67
N TYR A 71 3.81 3.39 8.05
CA TYR A 71 3.15 2.37 7.25
C TYR A 71 1.82 2.87 6.71
N VAL A 72 1.62 2.75 5.40
CA VAL A 72 0.36 3.07 4.72
C VAL A 72 -0.27 1.78 4.20
N HIS A 73 -1.46 1.46 4.71
CA HIS A 73 -2.15 0.21 4.40
C HIS A 73 -2.71 0.18 2.97
N PRO A 74 -2.95 -1.01 2.39
CA PRO A 74 -3.62 -1.16 1.09
C PRO A 74 -5.10 -0.80 1.17
N THR A 75 -5.80 -0.89 0.04
CA THR A 75 -7.27 -0.88 0.03
C THR A 75 -7.79 -2.02 0.89
N THR A 76 -8.60 -1.67 1.90
CA THR A 76 -9.27 -2.60 2.81
C THR A 76 -10.79 -2.47 2.72
N ASP A 77 -11.28 -1.42 2.09
CA ASP A 77 -12.67 -1.24 1.76
C ASP A 77 -12.96 -1.77 0.35
N PHE A 78 -13.59 -2.93 0.29
CA PHE A 78 -13.95 -3.60 -0.95
C PHE A 78 -15.38 -3.25 -1.45
N SER A 79 -16.05 -2.28 -0.83
CA SER A 79 -17.32 -1.78 -1.29
C SER A 79 -17.24 -1.25 -2.73
N ARG A 80 -18.29 -1.49 -3.49
CA ARG A 80 -18.50 -0.93 -4.83
C ARG A 80 -19.54 0.17 -4.86
N GLU A 81 -20.12 0.51 -3.72
CA GLU A 81 -21.20 1.49 -3.61
C GLU A 81 -20.68 2.93 -3.50
N HIS A 82 -19.47 3.11 -3.01
CA HIS A 82 -18.82 4.41 -2.83
C HIS A 82 -17.37 4.39 -3.30
N ALA A 83 -16.85 5.58 -3.64
CA ALA A 83 -15.47 5.73 -4.12
C ALA A 83 -14.46 5.88 -2.97
N THR A 84 -14.89 6.39 -1.81
CA THR A 84 -14.03 6.70 -0.67
C THR A 84 -14.51 5.94 0.56
N GLY A 85 -13.59 5.25 1.24
CA GLY A 85 -13.90 4.41 2.40
C GLY A 85 -14.30 5.20 3.64
N GLU A 86 -15.15 4.59 4.45
CA GLU A 86 -15.66 5.10 5.72
C GLU A 86 -14.63 4.85 6.83
N VAL A 87 -13.79 5.87 7.12
CA VAL A 87 -12.67 5.75 8.09
C VAL A 87 -13.13 5.30 9.46
N PHE A 88 -14.34 5.70 9.88
CA PHE A 88 -14.88 5.43 11.22
C PHE A 88 -15.82 4.22 11.29
N ASP A 89 -15.97 3.45 10.20
CA ASP A 89 -16.70 2.17 10.27
C ASP A 89 -15.92 1.18 11.17
N PRO A 90 -16.49 0.77 12.32
CA PRO A 90 -15.80 -0.13 13.25
C PRO A 90 -15.47 -1.50 12.67
N LYS A 91 -16.28 -2.00 11.73
CA LYS A 91 -16.03 -3.29 11.06
C LYS A 91 -14.84 -3.19 10.11
N LEU A 92 -14.79 -2.10 9.34
CA LEU A 92 -13.67 -1.83 8.44
C LEU A 92 -12.37 -1.62 9.23
N GLN A 93 -12.43 -0.89 10.35
CA GLN A 93 -11.27 -0.70 11.23
C GLN A 93 -10.80 -2.03 11.81
N ALA A 94 -11.69 -2.84 12.38
CA ALA A 94 -11.34 -4.13 12.96
C ALA A 94 -10.73 -5.07 11.93
N TRP A 95 -11.27 -5.09 10.71
CA TRP A 95 -10.71 -5.88 9.61
C TRP A 95 -9.32 -5.36 9.21
N THR A 96 -9.15 -4.05 9.02
CA THR A 96 -7.87 -3.44 8.66
C THR A 96 -6.80 -3.74 9.71
N ASP A 97 -7.14 -3.59 10.99
CA ASP A 97 -6.22 -3.80 12.10
C ASP A 97 -5.82 -5.28 12.22
N GLY A 98 -6.79 -6.19 12.23
CA GLY A 98 -6.54 -7.63 12.38
C GLY A 98 -5.91 -8.29 11.17
N SER A 99 -6.10 -7.72 9.97
CA SER A 99 -5.55 -8.26 8.72
C SER A 99 -4.21 -7.60 8.35
N VAL A 100 -4.26 -6.43 7.71
CA VAL A 100 -3.07 -5.84 7.08
C VAL A 100 -2.16 -5.14 8.07
N VAL A 101 -2.68 -4.48 9.11
CA VAL A 101 -1.83 -3.84 10.13
C VAL A 101 -1.07 -4.91 10.91
N ALA A 102 -1.73 -5.97 11.36
CA ALA A 102 -1.06 -7.06 12.06
C ALA A 102 -0.03 -7.78 11.18
N ARG A 103 -0.41 -8.15 9.94
CA ARG A 103 0.42 -8.99 9.07
C ARG A 103 1.48 -8.23 8.30
N GLN A 104 1.20 -7.01 7.87
CA GLN A 104 2.13 -6.24 7.03
C GLN A 104 2.95 -5.25 7.86
N ALA A 105 2.31 -4.36 8.65
CA ALA A 105 3.04 -3.45 9.52
C ALA A 105 3.80 -4.21 10.63
N GLY A 106 3.19 -5.28 11.18
CA GLY A 106 3.82 -6.16 12.16
C GLY A 106 5.12 -6.81 11.71
N ALA A 107 5.31 -7.05 10.41
CA ALA A 107 6.57 -7.54 9.87
C ALA A 107 7.75 -6.60 10.15
N PHE A 108 7.50 -5.32 10.39
CA PHE A 108 8.53 -4.31 10.63
C PHE A 108 8.74 -3.99 12.12
N ASN A 109 7.98 -4.57 13.03
CA ASN A 109 8.01 -4.20 14.45
C ASN A 109 9.22 -4.74 15.23
N ARG A 110 10.09 -5.56 14.60
CA ARG A 110 11.34 -6.02 15.22
C ARG A 110 12.28 -4.87 15.51
N CYS A 111 12.56 -4.03 14.52
CA CYS A 111 13.51 -2.92 14.61
C CYS A 111 12.90 -1.62 15.10
N CYS A 112 11.59 -1.46 14.92
CA CYS A 112 11.05 -0.13 14.70
C CYS A 112 9.75 0.09 15.48
N ARG A 113 9.49 1.34 15.87
CA ARG A 113 8.16 1.77 16.32
C ARG A 113 7.30 1.97 15.10
N ILE A 114 6.04 1.55 15.16
CA ILE A 114 5.13 1.59 14.02
C ILE A 114 4.17 2.78 14.17
N TYR A 115 4.03 3.54 13.09
CA TYR A 115 3.02 4.57 12.90
C TYR A 115 2.22 4.25 11.65
N ALA A 116 0.94 4.01 11.79
CA ALA A 116 0.03 3.66 10.71
C ALA A 116 -1.20 4.56 10.78
N PRO A 117 -1.33 5.56 9.90
CA PRO A 117 -2.52 6.41 9.88
C PRO A 117 -3.72 5.63 9.35
N ARG A 118 -4.91 5.95 9.86
CA ARG A 118 -6.16 5.74 9.15
C ARG A 118 -6.33 6.88 8.15
N TYR A 119 -6.85 6.59 6.99
CA TYR A 119 -7.04 7.58 5.95
C TYR A 119 -8.28 7.22 5.11
N ARG A 120 -8.91 8.20 4.51
CA ARG A 120 -10.08 8.01 3.64
C ARG A 120 -9.64 7.37 2.32
N GLN A 121 -9.38 6.07 2.39
CA GLN A 121 -8.87 5.28 1.28
C GLN A 121 -9.82 5.31 0.08
N ALA A 122 -9.27 5.19 -1.13
CA ALA A 122 -10.09 4.84 -2.27
C ALA A 122 -10.60 3.40 -2.08
N ALA A 123 -11.92 3.24 -2.03
CA ALA A 123 -12.58 1.94 -1.99
C ALA A 123 -12.41 1.18 -3.31
N ALA A 124 -12.82 -0.08 -3.38
CA ALA A 124 -12.86 -0.82 -4.64
C ALA A 124 -13.69 -0.08 -5.71
N GLY A 125 -14.75 0.58 -5.26
CA GLY A 125 -15.56 1.52 -6.05
C GLY A 125 -16.35 0.87 -7.19
N PRO A 126 -17.13 1.68 -7.93
CA PRO A 126 -18.00 1.21 -9.00
C PRO A 126 -17.26 0.83 -10.30
N GLY A 127 -15.94 0.88 -10.34
CA GLY A 127 -15.14 0.45 -11.49
C GLY A 127 -14.78 1.55 -12.51
N ASP A 128 -15.18 2.80 -12.27
CA ASP A 128 -14.73 3.93 -13.10
C ASP A 128 -13.28 4.33 -12.74
N PRO A 129 -12.32 4.20 -13.68
CA PRO A 129 -10.92 4.53 -13.42
C PRO A 129 -10.68 6.00 -13.09
N ALA A 130 -11.45 6.93 -13.65
CA ALA A 130 -11.30 8.36 -13.41
C ALA A 130 -11.77 8.72 -11.99
N ALA A 131 -12.94 8.22 -11.58
CA ALA A 131 -13.45 8.39 -10.22
C ALA A 131 -12.50 7.75 -9.18
N ARG A 132 -11.93 6.58 -9.51
CA ARG A 132 -10.93 5.93 -8.64
C ARG A 132 -9.66 6.78 -8.49
N GLN A 133 -9.15 7.39 -9.56
CA GLN A 133 -7.98 8.27 -9.48
C GLN A 133 -8.26 9.49 -8.60
N VAL A 134 -9.42 10.12 -8.72
CA VAL A 134 -9.86 11.24 -7.85
C VAL A 134 -9.89 10.80 -6.38
N ALA A 135 -10.43 9.61 -6.08
CA ALA A 135 -10.46 9.08 -4.73
C ALA A 135 -9.06 8.79 -4.18
N ILE A 136 -8.15 8.26 -5.00
CA ILE A 136 -6.74 8.04 -4.62
C ILE A 136 -6.03 9.37 -4.33
N ASP A 137 -6.24 10.39 -5.15
CA ASP A 137 -5.63 11.71 -4.95
C ASP A 137 -6.20 12.42 -3.70
N PHE A 138 -7.48 12.18 -3.41
CA PHE A 138 -8.10 12.63 -2.17
C PHE A 138 -7.51 11.92 -0.94
N ALA A 139 -7.38 10.59 -0.99
CA ALA A 139 -6.77 9.77 0.06
C ALA A 139 -5.33 10.18 0.36
N TYR A 140 -4.57 10.56 -0.67
CA TYR A 140 -3.20 11.02 -0.49
C TYR A 140 -3.09 12.28 0.37
N LYS A 141 -4.08 13.17 0.35
CA LYS A 141 -4.08 14.37 1.21
C LYS A 141 -4.11 14.01 2.68
N ASP A 142 -4.86 12.97 3.06
CA ASP A 142 -4.88 12.47 4.43
C ASP A 142 -3.54 11.83 4.81
N VAL A 143 -2.98 11.00 3.94
CA VAL A 143 -1.66 10.36 4.16
C VAL A 143 -0.56 11.41 4.31
N LEU A 144 -0.57 12.45 3.49
CA LEU A 144 0.38 13.57 3.58
C LEU A 144 0.24 14.32 4.90
N ALA A 145 -0.99 14.66 5.30
CA ALA A 145 -1.26 15.33 6.57
C ALA A 145 -0.82 14.49 7.77
N ALA A 146 -1.07 13.16 7.73
CA ALA A 146 -0.60 12.23 8.75
C ALA A 146 0.93 12.17 8.82
N PHE A 147 1.59 12.14 7.68
CA PHE A 147 3.05 12.11 7.63
C PHE A 147 3.68 13.41 8.17
N ASP A 148 3.10 14.56 7.82
CA ASP A 148 3.55 15.86 8.36
C ASP A 148 3.33 15.95 9.86
N HIS A 149 2.17 15.48 10.37
CA HIS A 149 1.91 15.38 11.81
C HIS A 149 2.93 14.49 12.52
N TYR A 150 3.16 13.26 11.97
CA TYR A 150 4.15 12.33 12.51
C TYR A 150 5.54 12.95 12.61
N LEU A 151 6.00 13.63 11.57
CA LEU A 151 7.32 14.29 11.56
C LEU A 151 7.41 15.40 12.60
N ALA A 152 6.34 16.18 12.79
CA ALA A 152 6.32 17.33 13.67
C ALA A 152 6.18 16.95 15.16
N HIS A 153 5.45 15.86 15.47
CA HIS A 153 5.01 15.60 16.84
C HIS A 153 5.47 14.26 17.43
N ASP A 154 5.76 13.26 16.59
CA ASP A 154 5.99 11.90 17.06
C ASP A 154 7.38 11.34 16.74
N ASN A 155 7.95 11.72 15.61
CA ASN A 155 9.20 11.14 15.13
C ASN A 155 10.43 11.60 15.94
N GLY A 156 10.47 12.83 16.42
CA GLY A 156 11.58 13.35 17.24
C GLY A 156 12.96 13.29 16.55
N GLY A 157 13.02 13.46 15.23
CA GLY A 157 14.28 13.42 14.47
C GLY A 157 14.85 12.03 14.20
N ARG A 158 14.15 10.96 14.54
CA ARG A 158 14.61 9.57 14.39
C ARG A 158 14.70 9.18 12.91
N PRO A 159 15.58 8.23 12.55
CA PRO A 159 15.56 7.61 11.23
C PRO A 159 14.26 6.82 11.04
N PHE A 160 13.80 6.72 9.80
CA PHE A 160 12.53 6.07 9.50
C PHE A 160 12.58 5.21 8.23
N ILE A 161 11.72 4.21 8.20
CA ILE A 161 11.38 3.40 7.04
C ILE A 161 9.99 3.83 6.57
N LEU A 162 9.80 4.04 5.27
CA LEU A 162 8.49 4.17 4.65
C LEU A 162 8.04 2.81 4.16
N VAL A 163 6.80 2.42 4.46
CA VAL A 163 6.24 1.15 4.01
C VAL A 163 4.85 1.38 3.46
N GLY A 164 4.59 0.86 2.28
CA GLY A 164 3.26 0.84 1.69
C GLY A 164 3.04 -0.42 0.87
N HIS A 165 1.80 -0.89 0.85
CA HIS A 165 1.37 -1.99 0.01
C HIS A 165 0.19 -1.55 -0.86
N SER A 166 0.15 -1.94 -2.14
CA SER A 166 -0.94 -1.65 -3.06
C SER A 166 -1.24 -0.14 -3.13
N GLN A 167 -2.46 0.30 -2.80
CA GLN A 167 -2.80 1.74 -2.70
C GLN A 167 -1.85 2.48 -1.74
N GLY A 168 -1.49 1.87 -0.60
CA GLY A 168 -0.50 2.44 0.32
C GLY A 168 0.88 2.62 -0.31
N ALA A 169 1.28 1.71 -1.20
CA ALA A 169 2.53 1.86 -1.95
C ALA A 169 2.49 3.04 -2.93
N TYR A 170 1.33 3.28 -3.57
CA TYR A 170 1.13 4.47 -4.37
C TYR A 170 1.33 5.75 -3.55
N HIS A 171 0.76 5.80 -2.35
CA HIS A 171 0.92 6.96 -1.47
C HIS A 171 2.36 7.13 -0.97
N VAL A 172 3.05 6.04 -0.61
CA VAL A 172 4.47 6.07 -0.23
C VAL A 172 5.35 6.55 -1.40
N ARG A 173 5.07 6.10 -2.64
CA ARG A 173 5.75 6.62 -3.83
C ARG A 173 5.58 8.14 -3.96
N LYS A 174 4.35 8.64 -3.75
CA LYS A 174 4.05 10.08 -3.76
C LYS A 174 4.77 10.81 -2.63
N LEU A 175 4.81 10.27 -1.41
CA LEU A 175 5.57 10.85 -0.31
C LEU A 175 7.08 10.92 -0.62
N LEU A 176 7.64 9.89 -1.26
CA LEU A 176 9.03 9.91 -1.72
C LEU A 176 9.28 11.06 -2.70
N GLU A 177 8.37 11.28 -3.67
CA GLU A 177 8.47 12.35 -4.66
C GLU A 177 8.29 13.74 -4.02
N ASP A 178 7.24 13.92 -3.21
CA ASP A 178 6.82 15.24 -2.74
C ASP A 178 7.57 15.72 -1.47
N ARG A 179 8.08 14.80 -0.63
CA ARG A 179 8.59 15.12 0.72
C ARG A 179 10.02 14.65 0.99
N ILE A 180 10.52 13.67 0.25
CA ILE A 180 11.79 13.01 0.58
C ILE A 180 12.89 13.30 -0.45
N ASP A 181 12.62 13.04 -1.73
CA ASP A 181 13.65 13.11 -2.77
C ASP A 181 14.28 14.51 -2.86
N GLY A 182 15.61 14.59 -2.72
CA GLY A 182 16.36 15.85 -2.74
C GLY A 182 16.17 16.75 -1.52
N THR A 183 15.44 16.34 -0.50
CA THR A 183 15.19 17.13 0.72
C THR A 183 16.09 16.69 1.90
N PRO A 184 16.21 17.50 2.96
CA PRO A 184 16.91 17.09 4.18
C PRO A 184 16.35 15.81 4.84
N LEU A 185 15.07 15.51 4.66
CA LEU A 185 14.43 14.29 5.19
C LEU A 185 15.04 13.01 4.59
N GLN A 186 15.54 13.06 3.36
CA GLN A 186 16.22 11.92 2.73
C GLN A 186 17.40 11.41 3.56
N LYS A 187 18.09 12.29 4.28
CA LYS A 187 19.22 11.92 5.18
C LYS A 187 18.76 11.09 6.39
N ARG A 188 17.47 10.97 6.64
CA ARG A 188 16.85 10.19 7.71
C ARG A 188 16.15 8.94 7.21
N LEU A 189 16.00 8.79 5.89
CA LEU A 189 15.39 7.62 5.26
C LEU A 189 16.32 6.41 5.41
N VAL A 190 15.86 5.38 6.14
CA VAL A 190 16.53 4.08 6.20
C VAL A 190 16.29 3.32 4.90
N ALA A 191 15.03 3.15 4.51
CA ALA A 191 14.61 2.57 3.24
C ALA A 191 13.12 2.87 2.99
N ALA A 192 12.67 2.70 1.76
CA ALA A 192 11.25 2.65 1.43
C ALA A 192 10.89 1.30 0.82
N TYR A 193 9.91 0.62 1.39
CA TYR A 193 9.32 -0.61 0.86
C TYR A 193 8.03 -0.25 0.15
N VAL A 194 8.08 -0.20 -1.17
CA VAL A 194 6.98 0.17 -2.07
C VAL A 194 6.47 -1.09 -2.74
N ILE A 195 5.61 -1.83 -2.05
CA ILE A 195 5.27 -3.22 -2.36
C ILE A 195 3.93 -3.29 -3.11
N GLY A 196 3.83 -4.14 -4.13
CA GLY A 196 2.56 -4.40 -4.79
C GLY A 196 2.08 -3.27 -5.71
N MET A 197 3.01 -2.48 -6.26
CA MET A 197 2.72 -1.51 -7.33
C MET A 197 3.84 -1.48 -8.37
N GLY A 198 3.56 -0.90 -9.55
CA GLY A 198 4.54 -0.79 -10.62
C GLY A 198 5.47 0.41 -10.45
N LEU A 199 6.66 0.20 -9.88
CA LEU A 199 7.79 1.11 -10.09
C LEU A 199 8.66 0.61 -11.23
N THR A 200 9.21 1.53 -12.01
CA THR A 200 10.10 1.21 -13.13
C THR A 200 11.54 1.63 -12.87
N GLU A 201 12.47 1.01 -13.58
CA GLU A 201 13.90 1.40 -13.51
C GLU A 201 14.08 2.89 -13.86
N GLY A 202 13.31 3.37 -14.85
CA GLY A 202 13.38 4.77 -15.31
C GLY A 202 12.73 5.78 -14.37
N ASP A 203 11.97 5.38 -13.36
CA ASP A 203 11.54 6.29 -12.31
C ASP A 203 12.74 6.87 -11.56
N PHE A 204 13.81 6.09 -11.43
CA PHE A 204 15.05 6.51 -10.77
C PHE A 204 15.97 7.29 -11.73
N GLY A 205 16.13 8.57 -11.44
CA GLY A 205 16.77 9.56 -12.30
C GLY A 205 15.79 10.47 -13.06
N ARG A 206 14.52 10.07 -13.20
CA ARG A 206 13.46 10.89 -13.82
C ARG A 206 12.45 11.40 -12.78
N THR A 207 11.71 10.50 -12.13
CA THR A 207 10.80 10.84 -11.04
C THR A 207 11.57 11.13 -9.76
N PHE A 208 12.47 10.22 -9.37
CA PHE A 208 13.37 10.38 -8.22
C PHE A 208 14.76 10.80 -8.70
N LYS A 209 15.22 11.98 -8.31
CA LYS A 209 16.52 12.51 -8.72
C LYS A 209 17.67 12.00 -7.82
N SER A 210 17.40 11.82 -6.55
CA SER A 210 18.39 11.54 -5.52
C SER A 210 18.22 10.16 -4.86
N VAL A 211 16.98 9.76 -4.60
CA VAL A 211 16.65 8.43 -4.07
C VAL A 211 17.02 7.36 -5.08
N LYS A 212 17.64 6.29 -4.61
CA LYS A 212 18.18 5.20 -5.44
C LYS A 212 17.40 3.90 -5.24
N ILE A 213 17.60 2.95 -6.13
CA ILE A 213 17.19 1.56 -5.95
C ILE A 213 18.09 0.92 -4.90
N CYS A 214 17.57 0.02 -4.07
CA CYS A 214 18.40 -0.80 -3.18
C CYS A 214 19.03 -1.96 -3.96
N ASP A 215 20.35 -1.98 -4.04
CA ASP A 215 21.09 -3.04 -4.74
C ASP A 215 21.54 -4.17 -3.80
N THR A 216 21.70 -3.88 -2.50
CA THR A 216 22.19 -4.85 -1.52
C THR A 216 21.32 -4.91 -0.27
N PRO A 217 21.36 -6.00 0.52
CA PRO A 217 20.49 -6.20 1.69
C PRO A 217 20.65 -5.13 2.79
N SER A 218 21.83 -4.56 2.95
CA SER A 218 22.13 -3.57 4.02
C SER A 218 22.19 -2.12 3.53
N GLN A 219 21.98 -1.87 2.24
CA GLN A 219 21.99 -0.51 1.69
C GLN A 219 20.84 0.31 2.27
N THR A 220 21.09 1.61 2.52
CA THR A 220 20.12 2.53 3.11
C THR A 220 19.91 3.77 2.25
N GLY A 221 18.79 4.49 2.46
CA GLY A 221 18.41 5.66 1.66
C GLY A 221 17.88 5.29 0.28
N CYS A 222 17.30 4.11 0.13
CA CYS A 222 16.93 3.51 -1.16
C CYS A 222 15.55 2.85 -1.12
N VAL A 223 15.04 2.43 -2.27
CA VAL A 223 13.72 1.83 -2.47
C VAL A 223 13.84 0.34 -2.75
N VAL A 224 12.97 -0.44 -2.13
CA VAL A 224 12.72 -1.87 -2.38
C VAL A 224 11.33 -2.02 -2.97
N GLN A 225 11.18 -2.88 -3.99
CA GLN A 225 9.90 -3.12 -4.65
C GLN A 225 9.83 -4.57 -5.19
N TRP A 226 8.64 -5.17 -5.10
CA TRP A 226 8.27 -6.40 -5.80
C TRP A 226 6.76 -6.52 -5.95
N ASN A 227 6.34 -7.38 -6.87
CA ASN A 227 4.96 -7.83 -7.07
C ASN A 227 4.99 -9.35 -7.25
N SER A 228 4.31 -10.10 -6.39
CA SER A 228 4.34 -11.56 -6.42
C SER A 228 3.27 -12.14 -7.34
N MET A 229 3.66 -13.12 -8.16
CA MET A 229 2.77 -13.82 -9.09
C MET A 229 3.17 -15.30 -9.19
N LEU A 230 2.18 -16.19 -9.30
CA LEU A 230 2.41 -17.61 -9.60
C LEU A 230 2.92 -17.79 -11.03
N PRO A 231 3.60 -18.90 -11.35
CA PRO A 231 4.07 -19.20 -12.71
C PRO A 231 2.95 -19.23 -13.77
N ILE A 232 1.70 -19.49 -13.36
CA ILE A 232 0.52 -19.50 -14.25
C ILE A 232 0.02 -18.11 -14.63
N GLY A 233 0.51 -17.05 -13.97
CA GLY A 233 0.09 -15.67 -14.23
C GLY A 233 0.69 -15.12 -15.51
N ASP A 234 -0.03 -14.23 -16.18
CA ASP A 234 0.46 -13.50 -17.35
C ASP A 234 1.29 -12.30 -16.94
N ARG A 235 2.62 -12.48 -16.86
CA ARG A 235 3.57 -11.44 -16.51
C ARG A 235 3.59 -10.30 -17.53
N SER A 236 3.36 -10.59 -18.80
CA SER A 236 3.40 -9.58 -19.86
C SER A 236 2.21 -8.63 -19.76
N ASP A 237 1.01 -9.14 -19.49
CA ASP A 237 -0.20 -8.34 -19.28
C ASP A 237 -0.10 -7.53 -17.98
N PHE A 238 0.41 -8.13 -16.90
CA PHE A 238 0.70 -7.42 -15.65
C PHE A 238 1.71 -6.29 -15.86
N ALA A 239 2.81 -6.55 -16.58
CA ALA A 239 3.82 -5.55 -16.86
C ALA A 239 3.25 -4.41 -17.71
N ALA A 240 2.52 -4.71 -18.76
CA ALA A 240 1.86 -3.71 -19.61
C ALA A 240 0.90 -2.81 -18.80
N PHE A 241 0.13 -3.40 -17.89
CA PHE A 241 -0.71 -2.63 -16.97
C PHE A 241 0.12 -1.72 -16.05
N SER A 242 1.13 -2.27 -15.40
CA SER A 242 1.92 -1.58 -14.37
C SER A 242 2.82 -0.47 -14.93
N GLN A 243 3.21 -0.56 -16.20
CA GLN A 243 4.05 0.44 -16.87
C GLN A 243 3.27 1.68 -17.36
N ARG A 244 1.93 1.64 -17.37
CA ARG A 244 1.09 2.70 -17.99
C ARG A 244 1.41 4.09 -17.47
N SER A 245 1.52 4.27 -16.15
CA SER A 245 1.80 5.56 -15.54
C SER A 245 3.17 6.13 -15.95
N TYR A 246 4.17 5.24 -16.05
CA TYR A 246 5.49 5.65 -16.55
C TYR A 246 5.43 6.05 -18.02
N ILE A 247 4.80 5.22 -18.87
CA ILE A 247 4.68 5.48 -20.31
C ILE A 247 3.91 6.79 -20.56
N GLN A 248 2.83 7.02 -19.83
CA GLN A 248 2.05 8.24 -19.91
C GLN A 248 2.87 9.49 -19.58
N ARG A 249 3.75 9.40 -18.58
CA ARG A 249 4.55 10.55 -18.11
C ARG A 249 5.84 10.76 -18.92
N TRP A 250 6.49 9.69 -19.36
CA TRP A 250 7.85 9.72 -19.90
C TRP A 250 8.00 9.12 -21.31
N GLY A 251 6.92 8.63 -21.90
CA GLY A 251 6.91 7.95 -23.18
C GLY A 251 7.33 6.46 -23.09
N ASP A 252 7.08 5.73 -24.18
CA ASP A 252 7.48 4.33 -24.29
C ASP A 252 8.98 4.22 -24.63
N ASN A 253 9.78 3.85 -23.66
CA ASN A 253 11.23 3.70 -23.76
C ASN A 253 11.74 2.61 -22.78
N ALA A 254 13.03 2.27 -22.86
CA ALA A 254 13.64 1.22 -22.04
C ALA A 254 13.47 1.41 -20.52
N GLY A 255 13.31 2.67 -20.05
CA GLY A 255 13.08 2.95 -18.64
C GLY A 255 11.74 2.44 -18.08
N LYS A 256 10.81 1.99 -18.94
CA LYS A 256 9.56 1.36 -18.53
C LYS A 256 9.73 -0.01 -17.87
N ALA A 257 10.91 -0.64 -17.97
CA ALA A 257 11.18 -1.92 -17.33
C ALA A 257 10.84 -1.86 -15.84
N LEU A 258 10.00 -2.81 -15.39
CA LEU A 258 9.59 -2.86 -13.99
C LEU A 258 10.75 -3.22 -13.09
N LEU A 259 10.83 -2.54 -11.94
CA LEU A 259 11.76 -2.90 -10.88
C LEU A 259 11.26 -4.14 -10.15
N CYS A 260 12.15 -5.11 -9.91
CA CYS A 260 11.90 -6.25 -9.03
C CYS A 260 13.12 -6.50 -8.15
N ILE A 261 12.90 -6.58 -6.83
CA ILE A 261 13.90 -6.97 -5.85
C ILE A 261 13.36 -8.19 -5.11
N ASN A 262 14.05 -9.33 -5.23
CA ASN A 262 13.65 -10.57 -4.58
C ASN A 262 13.78 -10.45 -3.05
N PRO A 263 12.68 -10.55 -2.27
CA PRO A 263 12.71 -10.39 -0.82
C PRO A 263 13.37 -11.56 -0.06
N LEU A 264 13.69 -12.66 -0.71
CA LEU A 264 14.51 -13.73 -0.14
C LEU A 264 16.01 -13.36 -0.09
N THR A 265 16.44 -12.45 -0.97
CA THR A 265 17.86 -12.04 -1.05
C THR A 265 18.08 -10.57 -0.72
N PHE A 266 17.13 -9.70 -1.08
CA PHE A 266 17.28 -8.24 -1.09
C PHE A 266 18.54 -7.75 -1.82
N ASP A 267 19.01 -8.54 -2.79
CA ASP A 267 20.24 -8.35 -3.54
C ASP A 267 19.93 -8.45 -5.03
N ARG A 268 20.11 -7.36 -5.77
CA ARG A 268 19.81 -7.31 -7.21
C ARG A 268 20.70 -8.21 -8.04
N SER A 269 21.90 -8.51 -7.57
CA SER A 269 22.81 -9.46 -8.23
C SER A 269 22.37 -10.92 -8.06
N ARG A 270 21.40 -11.17 -7.16
CA ARG A 270 20.83 -12.49 -6.84
C ARG A 270 19.31 -12.49 -7.02
N PRO A 271 18.83 -12.38 -8.28
CA PRO A 271 17.40 -12.23 -8.56
C PRO A 271 16.57 -13.48 -8.26
N ALA A 272 17.20 -14.65 -8.09
CA ALA A 272 16.54 -15.91 -7.79
C ALA A 272 17.04 -16.54 -6.50
N ALA A 273 16.13 -17.19 -5.77
CA ALA A 273 16.45 -17.97 -4.58
C ALA A 273 15.48 -19.14 -4.40
N SER A 274 16.01 -20.28 -3.97
CA SER A 274 15.20 -21.46 -3.62
C SER A 274 14.54 -21.27 -2.25
N SER A 275 13.56 -22.12 -1.96
CA SER A 275 12.87 -22.11 -0.68
C SER A 275 13.78 -22.41 0.52
N SER A 276 14.93 -23.05 0.31
CA SER A 276 15.88 -23.37 1.39
C SER A 276 16.41 -22.15 2.15
N VAL A 277 16.38 -20.95 1.53
CA VAL A 277 16.82 -19.70 2.19
C VAL A 277 15.67 -18.88 2.76
N ALA A 278 14.42 -19.24 2.46
CA ALA A 278 13.23 -18.54 2.95
C ALA A 278 13.09 -18.73 4.48
N LYS A 279 13.02 -17.63 5.20
CA LYS A 279 13.07 -17.63 6.67
C LYS A 279 11.72 -17.91 7.31
N GLY A 280 10.63 -17.48 6.68
CA GLY A 280 9.30 -17.81 7.17
C GLY A 280 8.18 -17.00 6.54
N ALA A 281 7.19 -17.73 6.02
CA ALA A 281 5.93 -17.19 5.50
C ALA A 281 4.82 -17.34 6.54
N VAL A 282 3.87 -16.41 6.58
CA VAL A 282 2.64 -16.50 7.39
C VAL A 282 1.56 -17.21 6.59
N PRO A 283 1.03 -18.36 7.08
CA PRO A 283 -0.05 -19.08 6.41
C PRO A 283 -1.39 -18.33 6.44
N GLY A 284 -2.30 -18.76 5.57
CA GLY A 284 -3.69 -18.31 5.52
C GLY A 284 -3.89 -16.95 4.88
N ALA A 285 -5.14 -16.68 4.50
CA ALA A 285 -5.55 -15.40 3.96
C ALA A 285 -5.47 -14.28 5.01
N PRO A 286 -5.39 -12.99 4.61
CA PRO A 286 -5.38 -11.88 5.57
C PRO A 286 -6.57 -11.85 6.53
N ASP A 287 -7.73 -12.35 6.11
CA ASP A 287 -8.97 -12.44 6.88
C ASP A 287 -9.13 -13.74 7.68
N ALA A 288 -8.13 -14.61 7.67
CA ALA A 288 -8.19 -15.93 8.33
C ALA A 288 -8.05 -15.87 9.89
N GLY A 289 -8.25 -14.70 10.50
CA GLY A 289 -8.12 -14.52 11.95
C GLY A 289 -6.66 -14.30 12.41
N PRO A 290 -6.33 -14.67 13.67
CA PRO A 290 -5.00 -14.46 14.22
C PRO A 290 -3.89 -15.09 13.37
N MET A 291 -2.73 -14.45 13.32
CA MET A 291 -1.58 -14.99 12.58
C MET A 291 -1.17 -16.35 13.14
N GLN A 292 -1.06 -17.32 12.24
CA GLN A 292 -0.53 -18.64 12.54
C GLN A 292 1.01 -18.60 12.63
N ALA A 293 1.61 -19.70 13.12
CA ALA A 293 3.06 -19.83 13.15
C ALA A 293 3.66 -19.71 11.73
N ILE A 294 4.79 -19.01 11.64
CA ILE A 294 5.52 -18.92 10.36
C ILE A 294 5.97 -20.31 9.91
N VAL A 295 5.97 -20.52 8.60
CA VAL A 295 6.47 -21.74 7.98
C VAL A 295 7.78 -21.39 7.26
N PRO A 296 8.94 -21.85 7.77
CA PRO A 296 10.22 -21.65 7.11
C PRO A 296 10.30 -22.51 5.84
N HIS A 297 11.17 -22.12 4.92
CA HIS A 297 11.45 -22.85 3.68
C HIS A 297 10.20 -23.10 2.80
N ALA A 298 9.21 -22.21 2.87
CA ALA A 298 7.90 -22.42 2.27
C ALA A 298 7.69 -21.72 0.93
N VAL A 299 8.67 -20.96 0.43
CA VAL A 299 8.53 -20.22 -0.85
C VAL A 299 9.86 -20.13 -1.57
N SER A 300 9.90 -20.46 -2.87
CA SER A 300 10.94 -20.04 -3.79
C SER A 300 10.50 -18.80 -4.55
N ALA A 301 11.45 -17.96 -4.98
CA ALA A 301 11.12 -16.73 -5.69
C ALA A 301 12.22 -16.34 -6.68
N ARG A 302 11.81 -15.78 -7.83
CA ARG A 302 12.73 -15.22 -8.82
C ARG A 302 12.11 -14.01 -9.52
N CYS A 303 12.92 -12.97 -9.72
CA CYS A 303 12.55 -11.83 -10.55
C CYS A 303 12.67 -12.19 -12.03
N GLU A 304 11.55 -12.08 -12.75
CA GLU A 304 11.45 -12.31 -14.19
C GLU A 304 10.61 -11.17 -14.80
N ASP A 305 11.15 -10.47 -15.79
CA ASP A 305 10.48 -9.36 -16.48
C ASP A 305 9.93 -8.28 -15.53
N GLY A 306 10.63 -8.04 -14.40
CA GLY A 306 10.23 -7.08 -13.39
C GLY A 306 9.09 -7.54 -12.47
N VAL A 307 8.69 -8.80 -12.53
CA VAL A 307 7.68 -9.44 -11.67
C VAL A 307 8.36 -10.54 -10.85
N LEU A 308 7.95 -10.70 -9.60
CA LEU A 308 8.44 -11.75 -8.72
C LEU A 308 7.62 -13.03 -8.90
N THR A 309 8.11 -13.96 -9.68
CA THR A 309 7.52 -15.30 -9.80
C THR A 309 7.77 -16.06 -8.51
N VAL A 310 6.71 -16.57 -7.86
CA VAL A 310 6.77 -17.27 -6.58
C VAL A 310 6.15 -18.66 -6.67
N GLU A 311 6.74 -19.61 -5.95
CA GLU A 311 6.23 -20.98 -5.82
C GLU A 311 6.05 -21.29 -4.32
N PRO A 312 4.89 -20.92 -3.74
CA PRO A 312 4.60 -21.19 -2.35
C PRO A 312 4.27 -22.65 -2.12
N SER A 313 4.70 -23.20 -0.99
CA SER A 313 4.29 -24.53 -0.51
C SER A 313 2.78 -24.59 -0.31
N ALA A 314 2.15 -25.70 -0.67
CA ALA A 314 0.72 -25.94 -0.42
C ALA A 314 0.36 -25.88 1.08
N ALA A 315 1.31 -26.15 1.97
CA ALA A 315 1.12 -26.05 3.43
C ALA A 315 0.74 -24.63 3.90
N LEU A 316 1.02 -23.59 3.10
CA LEU A 316 0.63 -22.21 3.42
C LEU A 316 -0.87 -21.96 3.24
N GLY A 317 -1.59 -22.78 2.47
CA GLY A 317 -3.01 -22.62 2.19
C GLY A 317 -3.36 -21.31 1.46
N LEU A 318 -2.39 -20.70 0.75
CA LEU A 318 -2.56 -19.42 0.07
C LEU A 318 -3.21 -19.63 -1.30
N LYS A 319 -4.05 -18.68 -1.68
CA LYS A 319 -4.70 -18.66 -2.99
C LYS A 319 -4.34 -17.39 -3.74
N PRO A 320 -4.07 -17.49 -5.06
CA PRO A 320 -3.89 -16.30 -5.89
C PRO A 320 -5.21 -15.53 -6.00
N LEU A 321 -5.10 -14.29 -6.42
CA LEU A 321 -6.27 -13.55 -6.86
C LEU A 321 -6.88 -14.24 -8.09
N THR A 322 -8.17 -14.53 -8.01
CA THR A 322 -9.02 -14.92 -9.15
C THR A 322 -9.75 -13.64 -9.59
N ALA A 323 -9.01 -12.74 -10.20
CA ALA A 323 -9.55 -11.43 -10.48
C ALA A 323 -10.37 -11.44 -11.78
N SER A 324 -11.41 -10.59 -11.79
CA SER A 324 -12.10 -10.18 -13.01
C SER A 324 -11.21 -9.43 -14.02
N SER A 325 -10.02 -9.01 -13.58
CA SER A 325 -9.02 -8.33 -14.42
C SER A 325 -7.92 -9.30 -14.83
N PRO A 326 -7.73 -9.58 -16.13
CA PRO A 326 -6.77 -10.57 -16.61
C PRO A 326 -5.35 -10.39 -16.09
N HIS A 327 -4.87 -9.13 -16.01
CA HIS A 327 -3.53 -8.79 -15.50
C HIS A 327 -3.31 -9.12 -14.01
N MET A 328 -4.35 -9.45 -13.26
CA MET A 328 -4.24 -9.90 -11.87
C MET A 328 -4.40 -11.41 -11.71
N ASN A 329 -4.67 -12.14 -12.79
CA ASN A 329 -4.80 -13.60 -12.73
C ASN A 329 -3.48 -14.23 -12.30
N GLY A 330 -3.52 -15.11 -11.31
CA GLY A 330 -2.33 -15.73 -10.73
C GLY A 330 -1.53 -14.82 -9.79
N SER A 331 -1.94 -13.57 -9.59
CA SER A 331 -1.26 -12.64 -8.68
C SER A 331 -1.42 -13.09 -7.22
N MET A 332 -0.31 -13.05 -6.49
CA MET A 332 -0.26 -13.29 -5.05
C MET A 332 -0.28 -11.97 -4.26
N HIS A 333 -0.80 -10.91 -4.85
CA HIS A 333 -0.80 -9.54 -4.33
C HIS A 333 -1.23 -9.41 -2.87
N MET A 334 -2.28 -10.13 -2.45
CA MET A 334 -2.74 -10.11 -1.05
C MET A 334 -1.71 -10.69 -0.07
N HIS A 335 -0.73 -11.43 -0.58
CA HIS A 335 0.27 -12.18 0.18
C HIS A 335 1.69 -11.63 0.00
N ASP A 336 1.87 -10.52 -0.74
CA ASP A 336 3.19 -9.95 -1.06
C ASP A 336 4.11 -9.81 0.16
N VAL A 337 3.58 -9.43 1.32
CA VAL A 337 4.36 -9.34 2.57
C VAL A 337 4.34 -10.66 3.32
N GLY A 338 3.20 -11.34 3.41
CA GLY A 338 3.04 -12.56 4.19
C GLY A 338 3.92 -13.72 3.72
N LEU A 339 4.14 -13.84 2.40
CA LEU A 339 5.05 -14.84 1.82
C LEU A 339 6.50 -14.71 2.32
N PHE A 340 6.90 -13.49 2.69
CA PHE A 340 8.27 -13.16 3.06
C PHE A 340 8.35 -12.50 4.44
N TYR A 341 7.40 -12.83 5.33
CA TYR A 341 7.20 -12.14 6.61
C TYR A 341 8.48 -12.01 7.42
N GLU A 342 9.18 -13.13 7.65
CA GLU A 342 10.42 -13.14 8.44
C GLU A 342 11.60 -12.58 7.66
N ASP A 343 11.66 -12.78 6.34
CA ASP A 343 12.70 -12.21 5.47
C ASP A 343 12.64 -10.68 5.48
N VAL A 344 11.44 -10.11 5.37
CA VAL A 344 11.18 -8.66 5.48
C VAL A 344 11.55 -8.16 6.87
N ARG A 345 11.15 -8.89 7.90
CA ARG A 345 11.38 -8.55 9.30
C ARG A 345 12.87 -8.43 9.62
N GLU A 346 13.67 -9.39 9.20
CA GLU A 346 15.11 -9.36 9.38
C GLU A 346 15.81 -8.33 8.49
N ASN A 347 15.34 -8.16 7.25
CA ASN A 347 15.93 -7.16 6.36
C ASN A 347 15.71 -5.72 6.84
N ALA A 348 14.51 -5.40 7.33
CA ALA A 348 14.21 -4.10 7.92
C ALA A 348 15.11 -3.81 9.13
N ASP A 349 15.32 -4.81 10.00
CA ASP A 349 16.23 -4.71 11.13
C ASP A 349 17.69 -4.53 10.69
N LEU A 350 18.16 -5.31 9.71
CA LEU A 350 19.50 -5.19 9.15
C LEU A 350 19.78 -3.77 8.61
N ARG A 351 18.83 -3.20 7.85
CA ARG A 351 18.95 -1.85 7.30
C ARG A 351 18.92 -0.78 8.40
N ALA A 352 18.02 -0.93 9.40
CA ALA A 352 17.98 -0.01 10.53
C ALA A 352 19.31 -0.01 11.30
N GLN A 353 19.87 -1.19 11.59
CA GLN A 353 21.19 -1.31 12.23
C GLN A 353 22.32 -0.74 11.37
N ALA A 354 22.32 -0.99 10.07
CA ALA A 354 23.31 -0.44 9.15
C ALA A 354 23.25 1.09 9.11
N PHE A 355 22.05 1.67 9.12
CA PHE A 355 21.87 3.12 9.15
C PHE A 355 22.42 3.74 10.45
N LEU A 356 22.11 3.15 11.60
CA LEU A 356 22.53 3.63 12.91
C LEU A 356 24.05 3.59 13.06
N ARG A 357 24.69 2.51 12.59
CA ARG A 357 26.17 2.40 12.60
C ARG A 357 26.87 3.48 11.77
N ARG A 358 26.27 3.92 10.66
CA ARG A 358 26.85 5.02 9.84
C ARG A 358 26.82 6.38 10.54
N LYS A 359 25.89 6.57 11.49
CA LYS A 359 25.75 7.83 12.24
C LYS A 359 26.54 7.87 13.53
N SER A 360 26.97 6.73 14.05
CA SER A 360 27.86 6.67 15.19
C SER A 360 29.29 6.96 14.70
N PRO A 361 30.00 7.97 15.24
CA PRO A 361 31.44 8.14 14.93
C PRO A 361 32.16 6.85 15.30
N PRO A 362 33.25 6.47 14.59
CA PRO A 362 34.08 5.37 15.03
C PRO A 362 34.52 5.67 16.47
N GLY A 363 34.20 4.73 17.38
CA GLY A 363 34.56 4.87 18.80
C GLY A 363 36.07 5.09 18.94
N HIS A 364 36.40 6.08 19.73
CA HIS A 364 37.77 6.24 20.25
C HIS A 364 38.06 5.18 21.28
#